data_1c73f95e8cb137de70fd93d9b87d509c
#
_entry.id   1c73f95e8cb137de70fd93d9b87d509c
#
_cell.length_a   1.000
_cell.length_b   1.000
_cell.length_c   1.000
_cell.angle_alpha   90.00
_cell.angle_beta   90.00
_cell.angle_gamma   90.00
#
_symmetry.space_group_name_H-M   'P 1'
#
loop_
_entity.id
_entity.type
_entity.pdbx_description
1 polymer ?
#
loop_
_entity_poly.entity_id
_entity_poly.type
_entity_poly.pdbx_seq_one_letter_code
_entity_poly.pdbx_strand_id
1 'polypeptide(L)'
;EEAWPTVVLVHGMFGDVDVWSATALNLTRAGLSVLAADLPGHGGSTAEVDSAEQAAQAIGAAIDAWQAASAQAEVTKDGHRLLLVGHSFGALVASTLAASLEREGRLAGLVLLSPSGLGEEVNRDFLMSVIEAADDGALARALEALTVKHYRSSAAYVRAMRARLLAAQAQLYRLVDDVVDITGRQSRSIVETLASLSVPVTLVHGREDAVIPWQHALNAPPATALHLLPGIGHMPHWEAAALTTNIIIRAAAEAEGLRSAG
;
A
#
# COMPACT_ATOMS: atom_id res chain seq x y z
N GLU A 1 10.26 28.10 -4.18
CA GLU A 1 10.68 26.69 -4.23
C GLU A 1 9.41 25.87 -4.34
N GLU A 2 9.28 25.09 -5.43
CA GLU A 2 8.18 24.13 -5.56
C GLU A 2 8.34 23.07 -4.46
N ALA A 3 7.29 22.89 -3.67
CA ALA A 3 7.35 21.97 -2.53
C ALA A 3 7.00 20.56 -2.99
N TRP A 4 7.80 19.56 -2.63
CA TRP A 4 7.51 18.16 -2.85
C TRP A 4 6.14 17.75 -2.27
N PRO A 5 5.40 16.83 -2.92
CA PRO A 5 4.19 16.28 -2.31
C PRO A 5 4.53 15.52 -1.03
N THR A 6 3.60 15.49 -0.08
CA THR A 6 3.73 14.58 1.04
C THR A 6 3.44 13.16 0.58
N VAL A 7 4.37 12.23 0.83
CA VAL A 7 4.20 10.80 0.50
C VAL A 7 3.39 10.12 1.61
N VAL A 8 2.24 9.56 1.26
CA VAL A 8 1.40 8.79 2.18
C VAL A 8 1.55 7.30 1.89
N LEU A 9 2.06 6.54 2.86
CA LEU A 9 2.34 5.12 2.73
C LEU A 9 1.21 4.30 3.38
N VAL A 10 0.55 3.44 2.59
CA VAL A 10 -0.56 2.57 3.01
C VAL A 10 -0.14 1.11 2.82
N HIS A 11 0.02 0.39 3.93
CA HIS A 11 0.49 -1.01 3.93
C HIS A 11 -0.57 -2.00 3.44
N GLY A 12 -0.15 -3.22 3.13
CA GLY A 12 -1.03 -4.32 2.72
C GLY A 12 -1.74 -4.99 3.90
N MET A 13 -2.68 -5.88 3.60
CA MET A 13 -3.37 -6.67 4.62
C MET A 13 -2.35 -7.42 5.49
N PHE A 14 -2.61 -7.51 6.78
CA PHE A 14 -1.76 -8.10 7.82
C PHE A 14 -0.49 -7.31 8.18
N GLY A 15 -0.15 -6.26 7.43
CA GLY A 15 0.99 -5.39 7.72
C GLY A 15 0.73 -4.37 8.84
N ASP A 16 1.68 -3.50 9.02
CA ASP A 16 1.63 -2.31 9.87
C ASP A 16 2.60 -1.26 9.29
N VAL A 17 2.70 -0.08 9.92
CA VAL A 17 3.60 0.99 9.46
C VAL A 17 5.07 0.58 9.43
N ASP A 18 5.49 -0.42 10.23
CA ASP A 18 6.88 -0.87 10.30
C ASP A 18 7.38 -1.48 8.98
N VAL A 19 6.47 -2.00 8.12
CA VAL A 19 6.85 -2.51 6.80
C VAL A 19 7.47 -1.43 5.90
N TRP A 20 7.21 -0.17 6.21
CA TRP A 20 7.69 0.99 5.47
C TRP A 20 8.98 1.61 6.03
N SER A 21 9.50 1.13 7.19
CA SER A 21 10.58 1.79 7.92
C SER A 21 11.79 2.16 7.04
N ALA A 22 12.27 1.22 6.22
CA ALA A 22 13.39 1.47 5.31
C ALA A 22 13.02 2.45 4.18
N THR A 23 11.84 2.30 3.59
CA THR A 23 11.33 3.18 2.53
C THR A 23 11.14 4.59 3.06
N ALA A 24 10.47 4.77 4.20
CA ALA A 24 10.23 6.06 4.82
C ALA A 24 11.55 6.78 5.15
N LEU A 25 12.52 6.06 5.74
CA LEU A 25 13.83 6.63 6.04
C LEU A 25 14.54 7.13 4.77
N ASN A 26 14.50 6.37 3.69
CA ASN A 26 15.16 6.75 2.43
C ASN A 26 14.44 7.92 1.74
N LEU A 27 13.11 7.96 1.75
CA LEU A 27 12.33 9.09 1.24
C LEU A 27 12.61 10.38 2.03
N THR A 28 12.65 10.29 3.36
CA THR A 28 12.97 11.43 4.23
C THR A 28 14.41 11.93 3.99
N ARG A 29 15.38 11.02 3.78
CA ARG A 29 16.75 11.40 3.41
C ARG A 29 16.84 12.09 2.04
N ALA A 30 15.90 11.77 1.14
CA ALA A 30 15.77 12.46 -0.15
C ALA A 30 15.02 13.80 -0.05
N GLY A 31 14.59 14.23 1.15
CA GLY A 31 13.94 15.51 1.40
C GLY A 31 12.41 15.50 1.31
N LEU A 32 11.79 14.34 1.17
CA LEU A 32 10.33 14.24 1.13
C LEU A 32 9.73 14.14 2.54
N SER A 33 8.56 14.77 2.72
CA SER A 33 7.70 14.53 3.88
C SER A 33 6.98 13.20 3.73
N VAL A 34 6.93 12.39 4.80
CA VAL A 34 6.35 11.05 4.76
C VAL A 34 5.34 10.89 5.89
N LEU A 35 4.15 10.41 5.56
CA LEU A 35 3.12 9.95 6.48
C LEU A 35 2.88 8.46 6.24
N ALA A 36 3.03 7.62 7.26
CA ALA A 36 2.63 6.22 7.22
C ALA A 36 1.45 6.02 8.19
N ALA A 37 0.42 5.32 7.73
CA ALA A 37 -0.78 5.08 8.52
C ALA A 37 -1.05 3.59 8.65
N ASP A 38 -1.40 3.15 9.87
CA ASP A 38 -1.93 1.81 10.10
C ASP A 38 -3.37 1.73 9.60
N LEU A 39 -3.64 0.74 8.76
CA LEU A 39 -5.01 0.42 8.34
C LEU A 39 -5.88 0.05 9.56
N PRO A 40 -7.19 0.30 9.51
CA PRO A 40 -8.11 -0.16 10.55
C PRO A 40 -7.94 -1.67 10.85
N GLY A 41 -7.87 -2.02 12.14
CA GLY A 41 -7.65 -3.39 12.60
C GLY A 41 -6.22 -3.91 12.43
N HIS A 42 -5.28 -3.04 12.05
CA HIS A 42 -3.86 -3.39 11.86
C HIS A 42 -2.96 -2.50 12.74
N GLY A 43 -1.75 -2.98 13.01
CA GLY A 43 -0.74 -2.21 13.74
C GLY A 43 -1.25 -1.70 15.09
N GLY A 44 -1.20 -0.38 15.27
CA GLY A 44 -1.73 0.33 16.45
C GLY A 44 -3.14 0.89 16.25
N SER A 45 -3.77 0.71 15.08
CA SER A 45 -5.11 1.22 14.81
C SER A 45 -6.20 0.39 15.51
N THR A 46 -7.06 1.06 16.28
CA THR A 46 -8.21 0.45 16.95
C THR A 46 -9.52 0.68 16.21
N ALA A 47 -9.48 1.32 15.04
CA ALA A 47 -10.67 1.55 14.24
C ALA A 47 -11.22 0.23 13.68
N GLU A 48 -12.53 0.07 13.72
CA GLU A 48 -13.22 -1.07 13.14
C GLU A 48 -13.86 -0.69 11.81
N VAL A 49 -13.65 -1.53 10.79
CA VAL A 49 -14.22 -1.39 9.46
C VAL A 49 -14.54 -2.77 8.89
N ASP A 50 -15.48 -2.81 7.95
CA ASP A 50 -15.95 -4.05 7.32
C ASP A 50 -15.67 -4.08 5.81
N SER A 51 -15.12 -3.01 5.24
CA SER A 51 -14.86 -2.92 3.80
C SER A 51 -13.66 -2.06 3.45
N ALA A 52 -13.16 -2.22 2.22
CA ALA A 52 -12.10 -1.41 1.65
C ALA A 52 -12.48 0.07 1.56
N GLU A 53 -13.74 0.40 1.28
CA GLU A 53 -14.24 1.78 1.24
C GLU A 53 -14.19 2.44 2.61
N GLN A 54 -14.61 1.72 3.66
CA GLN A 54 -14.52 2.25 5.03
C GLN A 54 -13.05 2.40 5.46
N ALA A 55 -12.17 1.49 5.06
CA ALA A 55 -10.73 1.63 5.29
C ALA A 55 -10.17 2.88 4.59
N ALA A 56 -10.58 3.15 3.34
CA ALA A 56 -10.18 4.35 2.61
C ALA A 56 -10.68 5.63 3.30
N GLN A 57 -11.92 5.64 3.80
CA GLN A 57 -12.47 6.76 4.58
C GLN A 57 -11.68 7.01 5.87
N ALA A 58 -11.31 5.95 6.59
CA ALA A 58 -10.51 6.06 7.81
C ALA A 58 -9.10 6.61 7.54
N ILE A 59 -8.44 6.17 6.46
CA ILE A 59 -7.15 6.73 6.04
C ILE A 59 -7.31 8.20 5.62
N GLY A 60 -8.36 8.56 4.88
CA GLY A 60 -8.67 9.94 4.53
C GLY A 60 -8.82 10.83 5.77
N ALA A 61 -9.59 10.40 6.77
CA ALA A 61 -9.76 11.12 8.03
C ALA A 61 -8.42 11.26 8.82
N ALA A 62 -7.56 10.24 8.80
CA ALA A 62 -6.24 10.32 9.43
C ALA A 62 -5.34 11.35 8.72
N ILE A 63 -5.37 11.40 7.39
CA ILE A 63 -4.66 12.42 6.59
C ILE A 63 -5.17 13.82 6.94
N ASP A 64 -6.49 14.02 7.00
CA ASP A 64 -7.09 15.32 7.33
C ASP A 64 -6.67 15.79 8.73
N ALA A 65 -6.72 14.89 9.71
CA ALA A 65 -6.29 15.18 11.07
C ALA A 65 -4.79 15.55 11.14
N TRP A 66 -3.95 14.83 10.39
CA TRP A 66 -2.51 15.11 10.30
C TRP A 66 -2.25 16.48 9.63
N GLN A 67 -2.92 16.79 8.51
CA GLN A 67 -2.76 18.07 7.83
C GLN A 67 -3.21 19.24 8.71
N ALA A 68 -4.34 19.10 9.43
CA ALA A 68 -4.81 20.11 10.36
C ALA A 68 -3.82 20.37 11.50
N ALA A 69 -3.24 19.31 12.08
CA ALA A 69 -2.23 19.43 13.12
C ALA A 69 -0.92 20.06 12.59
N SER A 70 -0.50 19.70 11.38
CA SER A 70 0.71 20.23 10.73
C SER A 70 0.58 21.71 10.37
N ALA A 71 -0.61 22.15 9.92
CA ALA A 71 -0.92 23.55 9.64
C ALA A 71 -0.88 24.41 10.92
N GLN A 72 -1.41 23.90 12.03
CA GLN A 72 -1.36 24.59 13.34
C GLN A 72 0.06 24.74 13.88
N ALA A 73 0.93 23.78 13.59
CA ALA A 73 2.34 23.80 13.99
C ALA A 73 3.23 24.62 13.05
N GLU A 74 2.68 25.28 12.02
CA GLU A 74 3.41 25.99 10.96
C GLU A 74 4.49 25.12 10.24
N VAL A 75 4.35 23.80 10.31
CA VAL A 75 5.29 22.86 9.71
C VAL A 75 5.10 22.82 8.17
N THR A 76 3.87 23.08 7.69
CA THR A 76 3.56 23.17 6.26
C THR A 76 2.78 24.44 5.99
N LYS A 77 3.34 25.37 5.18
CA LYS A 77 2.71 26.67 4.89
C LYS A 77 1.64 26.64 3.80
N ASP A 78 1.65 25.60 2.95
CA ASP A 78 0.69 25.43 1.86
C ASP A 78 0.17 23.99 1.87
N GLY A 79 -1.11 23.79 1.52
CA GLY A 79 -1.73 22.47 1.45
C GLY A 79 -1.03 21.58 0.43
N HIS A 80 0.04 20.93 0.85
CA HIS A 80 0.82 20.06 -0.03
C HIS A 80 -0.08 18.97 -0.59
N ARG A 81 -0.02 18.82 -1.90
CA ARG A 81 -0.65 17.68 -2.56
C ARG A 81 -0.02 16.39 -2.06
N LEU A 82 -0.74 15.31 -2.19
CA LEU A 82 -0.39 14.00 -1.66
C LEU A 82 0.02 13.06 -2.78
N LEU A 83 1.17 12.40 -2.62
CA LEU A 83 1.50 11.21 -3.41
C LEU A 83 1.10 9.98 -2.58
N LEU A 84 0.03 9.29 -3.00
CA LEU A 84 -0.37 8.05 -2.34
C LEU A 84 0.52 6.89 -2.81
N VAL A 85 1.03 6.11 -1.88
CA VAL A 85 1.77 4.87 -2.15
C VAL A 85 1.08 3.73 -1.41
N GLY A 86 0.46 2.82 -2.15
CA GLY A 86 -0.24 1.67 -1.58
C GLY A 86 0.39 0.34 -1.95
N HIS A 87 0.40 -0.61 -1.02
CA HIS A 87 0.85 -1.98 -1.24
C HIS A 87 -0.30 -2.96 -1.11
N SER A 88 -0.47 -3.88 -2.08
CA SER A 88 -1.45 -4.98 -2.01
C SER A 88 -2.87 -4.47 -1.72
N PHE A 89 -3.52 -4.88 -0.63
CA PHE A 89 -4.79 -4.34 -0.16
C PHE A 89 -4.73 -2.82 0.09
N GLY A 90 -3.61 -2.32 0.62
CA GLY A 90 -3.40 -0.87 0.77
C GLY A 90 -3.36 -0.12 -0.57
N ALA A 91 -3.04 -0.79 -1.67
CA ALA A 91 -3.13 -0.20 -3.01
C ALA A 91 -4.60 -0.07 -3.48
N LEU A 92 -5.46 -1.04 -3.15
CA LEU A 92 -6.91 -0.92 -3.35
C LEU A 92 -7.48 0.25 -2.53
N VAL A 93 -7.10 0.34 -1.24
CA VAL A 93 -7.52 1.44 -0.33
C VAL A 93 -7.04 2.79 -0.87
N ALA A 94 -5.77 2.91 -1.26
CA ALA A 94 -5.20 4.13 -1.82
C ALA A 94 -5.88 4.55 -3.12
N SER A 95 -6.19 3.60 -4.02
CA SER A 95 -6.91 3.87 -5.27
C SER A 95 -8.35 4.36 -5.01
N THR A 96 -9.04 3.75 -4.04
CA THR A 96 -10.38 4.18 -3.63
C THR A 96 -10.36 5.62 -3.09
N LEU A 97 -9.37 5.96 -2.27
CA LEU A 97 -9.19 7.31 -1.73
C LEU A 97 -8.76 8.32 -2.81
N ALA A 98 -7.95 7.90 -3.78
CA ALA A 98 -7.39 8.77 -4.82
C ALA A 98 -8.47 9.56 -5.58
N ALA A 99 -9.58 8.92 -5.95
CA ALA A 99 -10.68 9.58 -6.67
C ALA A 99 -11.32 10.74 -5.87
N SER A 100 -11.36 10.66 -4.53
CA SER A 100 -11.85 11.76 -3.70
C SER A 100 -10.83 12.89 -3.63
N LEU A 101 -9.58 12.56 -3.32
CA LEU A 101 -8.49 13.53 -3.22
C LEU A 101 -8.23 14.28 -4.53
N GLU A 102 -8.40 13.62 -5.68
CA GLU A 102 -8.28 14.29 -6.97
C GLU A 102 -9.38 15.32 -7.18
N ARG A 103 -10.63 14.99 -6.89
CA ARG A 103 -11.76 15.94 -6.97
C ARG A 103 -11.58 17.15 -6.04
N GLU A 104 -10.87 16.98 -4.94
CA GLU A 104 -10.51 18.02 -3.99
C GLU A 104 -9.25 18.81 -4.40
N GLY A 105 -8.58 18.44 -5.50
CA GLY A 105 -7.32 19.04 -5.95
C GLY A 105 -6.11 18.71 -5.05
N ARG A 106 -6.22 17.70 -4.21
CA ARG A 106 -5.22 17.30 -3.20
C ARG A 106 -4.31 16.14 -3.65
N LEU A 107 -4.66 15.43 -4.71
CA LEU A 107 -3.85 14.33 -5.24
C LEU A 107 -2.76 14.85 -6.17
N ALA A 108 -1.51 14.45 -5.94
CA ALA A 108 -0.38 14.72 -6.81
C ALA A 108 -0.08 13.54 -7.75
N GLY A 109 -0.25 12.30 -7.25
CA GLY A 109 -0.01 11.08 -8.00
C GLY A 109 -0.30 9.84 -7.17
N LEU A 110 -0.19 8.67 -7.80
CA LEU A 110 -0.48 7.38 -7.19
C LEU A 110 0.60 6.35 -7.57
N VAL A 111 1.18 5.69 -6.57
CA VAL A 111 2.12 4.57 -6.76
C VAL A 111 1.54 3.31 -6.15
N LEU A 112 1.42 2.25 -6.92
CA LEU A 112 0.83 0.99 -6.53
C LEU A 112 1.89 -0.12 -6.56
N LEU A 113 2.09 -0.80 -5.43
CA LEU A 113 3.03 -1.90 -5.28
C LEU A 113 2.26 -3.21 -5.16
N SER A 114 2.43 -4.15 -6.10
CA SER A 114 1.72 -5.45 -6.13
C SER A 114 0.22 -5.32 -5.81
N PRO A 115 -0.54 -4.46 -6.53
CA PRO A 115 -1.87 -4.03 -6.12
C PRO A 115 -2.94 -5.12 -6.24
N SER A 116 -3.87 -5.17 -5.30
CA SER A 116 -5.17 -5.81 -5.46
C SER A 116 -6.07 -5.00 -6.39
N GLY A 117 -7.01 -5.67 -7.08
CA GLY A 117 -8.06 -5.02 -7.87
C GLY A 117 -7.75 -4.78 -9.34
N LEU A 118 -6.63 -5.29 -9.87
CA LEU A 118 -6.32 -5.24 -11.31
C LEU A 118 -6.70 -6.51 -12.08
N GLY A 119 -7.07 -7.57 -11.40
CA GLY A 119 -7.48 -8.83 -12.00
C GLY A 119 -8.28 -9.66 -11.00
N GLU A 120 -8.66 -10.86 -11.39
CA GLU A 120 -9.62 -11.65 -10.62
C GLU A 120 -8.96 -12.57 -9.58
N GLU A 121 -7.79 -13.12 -9.87
CA GLU A 121 -7.19 -14.15 -9.02
C GLU A 121 -6.41 -13.54 -7.86
N VAL A 122 -6.49 -14.20 -6.72
CA VAL A 122 -5.63 -13.96 -5.56
C VAL A 122 -5.44 -15.28 -4.80
N ASN A 123 -4.28 -15.47 -4.20
CA ASN A 123 -4.00 -16.64 -3.39
C ASN A 123 -4.75 -16.55 -2.04
N ARG A 124 -6.03 -16.99 -2.06
CA ARG A 124 -6.89 -17.01 -0.85
C ARG A 124 -6.33 -17.93 0.22
N ASP A 125 -5.72 -19.05 -0.16
CA ASP A 125 -5.13 -20.00 0.80
C ASP A 125 -4.00 -19.33 1.60
N PHE A 126 -3.20 -18.46 0.95
CA PHE A 126 -2.23 -17.64 1.65
C PHE A 126 -2.92 -16.72 2.68
N LEU A 127 -3.96 -15.99 2.29
CA LEU A 127 -4.67 -15.07 3.20
C LEU A 127 -5.21 -15.82 4.43
N MET A 128 -5.85 -16.97 4.20
CA MET A 128 -6.39 -17.80 5.28
C MET A 128 -5.28 -18.39 6.15
N SER A 129 -4.16 -18.83 5.55
CA SER A 129 -3.02 -19.38 6.32
C SER A 129 -2.41 -18.38 7.30
N VAL A 130 -2.49 -17.06 6.99
CA VAL A 130 -2.05 -16.00 7.89
C VAL A 130 -3.05 -15.78 9.02
N ILE A 131 -4.35 -15.67 8.71
CA ILE A 131 -5.40 -15.42 9.72
C ILE A 131 -5.56 -16.60 10.67
N GLU A 132 -5.44 -17.83 10.16
CA GLU A 132 -5.70 -19.08 10.87
C GLU A 132 -4.42 -19.73 11.43
N ALA A 133 -3.28 -19.03 11.40
CA ALA A 133 -2.02 -19.58 11.88
C ALA A 133 -2.12 -20.11 13.32
N ALA A 134 -2.00 -21.43 13.48
CA ALA A 134 -2.19 -22.11 14.76
C ALA A 134 -1.13 -21.69 15.80
N ASP A 135 0.09 -21.40 15.34
CA ASP A 135 1.22 -21.02 16.15
C ASP A 135 2.16 -20.06 15.41
N ASP A 136 3.18 -19.56 16.10
CA ASP A 136 4.17 -18.63 15.54
C ASP A 136 4.95 -19.27 14.38
N GLY A 137 5.18 -20.58 14.41
CA GLY A 137 5.87 -21.29 13.34
C GLY A 137 5.02 -21.40 12.07
N ALA A 138 3.71 -21.62 12.21
CA ALA A 138 2.77 -21.63 11.09
C ALA A 138 2.70 -20.24 10.43
N LEU A 139 2.58 -19.17 11.23
CA LEU A 139 2.61 -17.82 10.74
C LEU A 139 3.92 -17.49 10.01
N ALA A 140 5.06 -17.84 10.61
CA ALA A 140 6.37 -17.60 10.00
C ALA A 140 6.48 -18.26 8.61
N ARG A 141 6.03 -19.51 8.47
CA ARG A 141 6.00 -20.22 7.19
C ARG A 141 5.06 -19.56 6.17
N ALA A 142 3.88 -19.13 6.60
CA ALA A 142 2.96 -18.41 5.71
C ALA A 142 3.60 -17.13 5.15
N LEU A 143 4.28 -16.35 6.00
CA LEU A 143 4.93 -15.11 5.61
C LEU A 143 6.13 -15.32 4.64
N GLU A 144 6.73 -16.51 4.59
CA GLU A 144 7.79 -16.83 3.62
C GLU A 144 7.29 -16.74 2.16
N ALA A 145 6.00 -16.92 1.91
CA ALA A 145 5.40 -16.80 0.57
C ALA A 145 5.41 -15.36 0.02
N LEU A 146 5.59 -14.36 0.88
CA LEU A 146 5.61 -12.94 0.47
C LEU A 146 6.84 -12.56 -0.35
N THR A 147 7.94 -13.33 -0.24
CA THR A 147 9.22 -12.96 -0.87
C THR A 147 9.90 -14.17 -1.53
N VAL A 148 10.57 -13.92 -2.66
CA VAL A 148 11.34 -14.98 -3.37
C VAL A 148 12.50 -15.50 -2.52
N LYS A 149 13.16 -14.62 -1.77
CA LYS A 149 14.31 -14.96 -0.93
C LYS A 149 13.93 -15.51 0.44
N HIS A 150 12.62 -15.76 0.68
CA HIS A 150 12.11 -16.26 1.95
C HIS A 150 12.67 -15.49 3.17
N TYR A 151 12.47 -14.19 3.19
CA TYR A 151 12.88 -13.34 4.30
C TYR A 151 12.29 -13.86 5.61
N ARG A 152 13.18 -14.17 6.56
CA ARG A 152 12.76 -14.66 7.88
C ARG A 152 12.57 -13.49 8.82
N SER A 153 11.34 -13.30 9.22
CA SER A 153 11.01 -12.36 10.30
C SER A 153 11.57 -12.84 11.65
N SER A 154 11.93 -11.92 12.53
CA SER A 154 12.37 -12.29 13.88
C SER A 154 11.25 -12.96 14.65
N ALA A 155 11.60 -13.88 15.57
CA ALA A 155 10.60 -14.55 16.42
C ALA A 155 9.78 -13.55 17.27
N ALA A 156 10.38 -12.43 17.66
CA ALA A 156 9.68 -11.38 18.41
C ALA A 156 8.63 -10.68 17.54
N TYR A 157 8.97 -10.36 16.28
CA TYR A 157 8.04 -9.77 15.31
C TYR A 157 6.87 -10.71 15.03
N VAL A 158 7.16 -12.00 14.73
CA VAL A 158 6.12 -13.00 14.45
C VAL A 158 5.15 -13.15 15.61
N ARG A 159 5.65 -13.22 16.87
CA ARG A 159 4.79 -13.27 18.06
C ARG A 159 3.91 -12.05 18.20
N ALA A 160 4.48 -10.85 18.06
CA ALA A 160 3.74 -9.60 18.16
C ALA A 160 2.67 -9.51 17.05
N MET A 161 3.03 -9.84 15.83
CA MET A 161 2.12 -9.88 14.70
C MET A 161 0.97 -10.88 14.96
N ARG A 162 1.29 -12.12 15.37
CA ARG A 162 0.26 -13.12 15.66
C ARG A 162 -0.71 -12.67 16.75
N ALA A 163 -0.22 -12.03 17.81
CA ALA A 163 -1.09 -11.50 18.87
C ALA A 163 -2.06 -10.44 18.32
N ARG A 164 -1.60 -9.54 17.44
CA ARG A 164 -2.46 -8.54 16.77
C ARG A 164 -3.48 -9.19 15.83
N LEU A 165 -3.03 -10.16 15.00
CA LEU A 165 -3.94 -10.89 14.10
C LEU A 165 -5.05 -11.61 14.87
N LEU A 166 -4.74 -12.25 15.99
CA LEU A 166 -5.75 -12.89 16.84
C LEU A 166 -6.73 -11.88 17.45
N ALA A 167 -6.25 -10.73 17.89
CA ALA A 167 -7.10 -9.67 18.44
C ALA A 167 -8.06 -9.07 17.40
N ALA A 168 -7.63 -8.96 16.14
CA ALA A 168 -8.41 -8.40 15.04
C ALA A 168 -9.06 -9.46 14.15
N GLN A 169 -8.97 -10.74 14.47
CA GLN A 169 -9.30 -11.85 13.57
C GLN A 169 -10.68 -11.74 12.93
N ALA A 170 -11.71 -11.41 13.72
CA ALA A 170 -13.07 -11.27 13.21
C ALA A 170 -13.20 -10.15 12.16
N GLN A 171 -12.49 -9.04 12.35
CA GLN A 171 -12.45 -7.93 11.37
C GLN A 171 -11.65 -8.33 10.13
N LEU A 172 -10.54 -9.03 10.27
CA LEU A 172 -9.74 -9.49 9.15
C LEU A 172 -10.50 -10.45 8.24
N TYR A 173 -11.32 -11.35 8.82
CA TYR A 173 -12.23 -12.18 8.03
C TYR A 173 -13.21 -11.33 7.21
N ARG A 174 -13.86 -10.33 7.83
CA ARG A 174 -14.79 -9.44 7.11
C ARG A 174 -14.11 -8.68 5.99
N LEU A 175 -12.89 -8.16 6.21
CA LEU A 175 -12.12 -7.47 5.18
C LEU A 175 -11.69 -8.41 4.04
N VAL A 176 -11.31 -9.65 4.34
CA VAL A 176 -11.00 -10.63 3.29
C VAL A 176 -12.26 -10.97 2.50
N ASP A 177 -13.39 -11.25 3.17
CA ASP A 177 -14.65 -11.58 2.50
C ASP A 177 -15.24 -10.41 1.69
N ASP A 178 -14.93 -9.15 2.02
CA ASP A 178 -15.28 -7.97 1.22
C ASP A 178 -14.53 -7.95 -0.12
N VAL A 179 -13.26 -8.36 -0.14
CA VAL A 179 -12.40 -8.20 -1.31
C VAL A 179 -12.11 -9.48 -2.08
N VAL A 180 -12.38 -10.66 -1.49
CA VAL A 180 -12.10 -11.98 -2.09
C VAL A 180 -13.21 -12.94 -1.78
N ASP A 181 -13.82 -13.53 -2.80
CA ASP A 181 -14.82 -14.59 -2.63
C ASP A 181 -14.18 -15.94 -2.24
N ILE A 182 -15.05 -16.93 -1.93
CA ILE A 182 -14.62 -18.26 -1.49
C ILE A 182 -13.82 -19.02 -2.56
N THR A 183 -13.91 -18.62 -3.82
CA THR A 183 -13.18 -19.24 -4.94
C THR A 183 -11.82 -18.59 -5.20
N GLY A 184 -11.44 -17.57 -4.40
CA GLY A 184 -10.21 -16.82 -4.58
C GLY A 184 -10.30 -15.75 -5.67
N ARG A 185 -11.52 -15.30 -6.03
CA ARG A 185 -11.71 -14.20 -6.98
C ARG A 185 -11.85 -12.89 -6.25
N GLN A 186 -11.14 -11.90 -6.72
CA GLN A 186 -11.25 -10.54 -6.21
C GLN A 186 -12.61 -9.94 -6.62
N SER A 187 -13.34 -9.41 -5.65
CA SER A 187 -14.67 -8.80 -5.82
C SER A 187 -14.62 -7.30 -6.13
N ARG A 188 -13.43 -6.70 -6.05
CA ARG A 188 -13.21 -5.27 -6.24
C ARG A 188 -12.28 -5.03 -7.42
N SER A 189 -12.56 -3.97 -8.22
CA SER A 189 -11.70 -3.53 -9.32
C SER A 189 -11.31 -2.06 -9.15
N ILE A 190 -10.06 -1.75 -9.45
CA ILE A 190 -9.54 -0.38 -9.48
C ILE A 190 -9.32 0.15 -10.92
N VAL A 191 -9.53 -0.67 -11.94
CA VAL A 191 -9.21 -0.35 -13.33
C VAL A 191 -9.91 0.93 -13.79
N GLU A 192 -11.23 1.04 -13.57
CA GLU A 192 -12.01 2.23 -13.95
C GLU A 192 -11.58 3.46 -13.14
N THR A 193 -11.31 3.28 -11.84
CA THR A 193 -10.79 4.37 -11.00
C THR A 193 -9.48 4.90 -11.56
N LEU A 194 -8.51 4.02 -11.84
CA LEU A 194 -7.22 4.43 -12.40
C LEU A 194 -7.37 5.10 -13.77
N ALA A 195 -8.29 4.63 -14.60
CA ALA A 195 -8.56 5.21 -15.92
C ALA A 195 -9.18 6.62 -15.83
N SER A 196 -9.85 6.94 -14.74
CA SER A 196 -10.48 8.25 -14.51
C SER A 196 -9.53 9.31 -13.93
N LEU A 197 -8.38 8.90 -13.37
CA LEU A 197 -7.41 9.83 -12.78
C LEU A 197 -6.67 10.61 -13.85
N SER A 198 -6.49 11.91 -13.63
CA SER A 198 -5.69 12.82 -14.48
C SER A 198 -4.24 12.93 -14.01
N VAL A 199 -3.95 12.52 -12.76
CA VAL A 199 -2.61 12.52 -12.17
C VAL A 199 -1.78 11.33 -12.64
N PRO A 200 -0.43 11.41 -12.59
CA PRO A 200 0.42 10.27 -12.89
C PRO A 200 0.14 9.06 -12.01
N VAL A 201 0.06 7.88 -12.62
CA VAL A 201 -0.07 6.59 -11.94
C VAL A 201 1.12 5.72 -12.29
N THR A 202 1.79 5.21 -11.26
CA THR A 202 2.92 4.27 -11.39
C THR A 202 2.59 2.95 -10.71
N LEU A 203 2.88 1.85 -11.38
CA LEU A 203 2.67 0.50 -10.88
C LEU A 203 3.98 -0.27 -10.85
N VAL A 204 4.26 -0.93 -9.72
CA VAL A 204 5.42 -1.80 -9.52
C VAL A 204 4.93 -3.18 -9.13
N HIS A 205 5.33 -4.23 -9.85
CA HIS A 205 4.90 -5.60 -9.54
C HIS A 205 6.08 -6.58 -9.66
N GLY A 206 6.21 -7.45 -8.68
CA GLY A 206 7.18 -8.56 -8.73
C GLY A 206 6.67 -9.67 -9.63
N ARG A 207 7.51 -10.18 -10.53
CA ARG A 207 7.10 -11.23 -11.49
C ARG A 207 6.95 -12.61 -10.85
N GLU A 208 7.52 -12.82 -9.69
CA GLU A 208 7.43 -14.03 -8.87
C GLU A 208 6.49 -13.87 -7.67
N ASP A 209 5.53 -12.94 -7.77
CA ASP A 209 4.49 -12.72 -6.77
C ASP A 209 3.61 -13.97 -6.64
N ALA A 210 3.66 -14.62 -5.47
CA ALA A 210 2.89 -15.82 -5.16
C ALA A 210 1.52 -15.52 -4.55
N VAL A 211 1.19 -14.24 -4.33
CA VAL A 211 -0.09 -13.80 -3.73
C VAL A 211 -1.03 -13.27 -4.81
N ILE A 212 -0.55 -12.35 -5.65
CA ILE A 212 -1.32 -11.74 -6.74
C ILE A 212 -0.55 -11.95 -8.05
N PRO A 213 -1.15 -12.59 -9.07
CA PRO A 213 -0.49 -12.80 -10.36
C PRO A 213 -0.03 -11.48 -10.99
N TRP A 214 1.24 -11.37 -11.35
CA TRP A 214 1.80 -10.15 -11.93
C TRP A 214 1.13 -9.77 -13.27
N GLN A 215 0.54 -10.75 -13.97
CA GLN A 215 -0.20 -10.53 -15.23
C GLN A 215 -1.35 -9.55 -15.05
N HIS A 216 -1.89 -9.42 -13.85
CA HIS A 216 -2.93 -8.43 -13.54
C HIS A 216 -2.46 -6.99 -13.80
N ALA A 217 -1.17 -6.71 -13.66
CA ALA A 217 -0.60 -5.42 -13.97
C ALA A 217 -0.81 -4.99 -15.43
N LEU A 218 -1.02 -5.94 -16.35
CA LEU A 218 -1.28 -5.68 -17.77
C LEU A 218 -2.71 -5.13 -18.02
N ASN A 219 -3.60 -5.22 -17.04
CA ASN A 219 -4.94 -4.63 -17.09
C ASN A 219 -4.95 -3.16 -16.65
N ALA A 220 -3.81 -2.62 -16.22
CA ALA A 220 -3.70 -1.19 -15.89
C ALA A 220 -3.98 -0.32 -17.13
N PRO A 221 -4.58 0.88 -16.95
CA PRO A 221 -4.82 1.81 -18.06
C PRO A 221 -3.52 2.14 -18.82
N PRO A 222 -3.59 2.40 -20.13
CA PRO A 222 -2.40 2.62 -20.98
C PRO A 222 -1.49 3.77 -20.53
N ALA A 223 -2.02 4.75 -19.80
CA ALA A 223 -1.24 5.89 -19.27
C ALA A 223 -0.44 5.53 -18.01
N THR A 224 -0.61 4.32 -17.45
CA THR A 224 0.11 3.89 -16.25
C THR A 224 1.56 3.55 -16.56
N ALA A 225 2.50 4.15 -15.81
CA ALA A 225 3.90 3.74 -15.84
C ALA A 225 4.05 2.37 -15.16
N LEU A 226 4.54 1.36 -15.89
CA LEU A 226 4.59 -0.02 -15.41
C LEU A 226 6.02 -0.52 -15.21
N HIS A 227 6.32 -1.00 -14.01
CA HIS A 227 7.59 -1.64 -13.63
C HIS A 227 7.35 -3.10 -13.22
N LEU A 228 7.73 -4.04 -14.07
CA LEU A 228 7.69 -5.47 -13.78
C LEU A 228 9.08 -5.95 -13.35
N LEU A 229 9.23 -6.37 -12.10
CA LEU A 229 10.52 -6.67 -11.49
C LEU A 229 10.79 -8.19 -11.45
N PRO A 230 11.72 -8.70 -12.27
CA PRO A 230 12.10 -10.12 -12.23
C PRO A 230 12.85 -10.44 -10.93
N GLY A 231 12.64 -11.64 -10.39
CA GLY A 231 13.29 -12.12 -9.16
C GLY A 231 12.72 -11.47 -7.89
N ILE A 232 11.53 -10.85 -7.96
CA ILE A 232 10.86 -10.15 -6.85
C ILE A 232 9.46 -10.76 -6.67
N GLY A 233 9.09 -11.00 -5.41
CA GLY A 233 7.78 -11.49 -5.00
C GLY A 233 6.78 -10.38 -4.70
N HIS A 234 5.93 -10.63 -3.69
CA HIS A 234 4.83 -9.72 -3.31
C HIS A 234 5.29 -8.45 -2.60
N MET A 235 6.56 -8.37 -2.13
CA MET A 235 7.08 -7.25 -1.33
C MET A 235 8.18 -6.47 -2.07
N PRO A 236 7.90 -5.77 -3.18
CA PRO A 236 8.92 -5.06 -3.95
C PRO A 236 9.67 -4.00 -3.12
N HIS A 237 9.03 -3.37 -2.15
CA HIS A 237 9.65 -2.39 -1.24
C HIS A 237 10.60 -3.03 -0.21
N TRP A 238 10.63 -4.35 -0.07
CA TRP A 238 11.62 -5.08 0.73
C TRP A 238 12.71 -5.69 -0.16
N GLU A 239 12.31 -6.43 -1.20
CA GLU A 239 13.23 -7.22 -2.01
C GLU A 239 14.04 -6.38 -3.00
N ALA A 240 13.46 -5.23 -3.45
CA ALA A 240 14.08 -4.26 -4.33
C ALA A 240 14.02 -2.84 -3.74
N ALA A 241 14.30 -2.69 -2.43
CA ALA A 241 14.06 -1.47 -1.66
C ALA A 241 14.62 -0.19 -2.30
N ALA A 242 15.87 -0.23 -2.76
CA ALA A 242 16.50 0.94 -3.40
C ALA A 242 15.82 1.31 -4.72
N LEU A 243 15.49 0.33 -5.56
CA LEU A 243 14.80 0.57 -6.82
C LEU A 243 13.39 1.11 -6.59
N THR A 244 12.63 0.46 -5.69
CA THR A 244 11.26 0.88 -5.36
C THR A 244 11.23 2.29 -4.78
N THR A 245 12.16 2.62 -3.87
CA THR A 245 12.30 3.98 -3.33
C THR A 245 12.59 4.99 -4.45
N ASN A 246 13.51 4.69 -5.36
CA ASN A 246 13.83 5.59 -6.48
C ASN A 246 12.63 5.78 -7.42
N ILE A 247 11.81 4.76 -7.63
CA ILE A 247 10.56 4.89 -8.43
C ILE A 247 9.60 5.85 -7.72
N ILE A 248 9.42 5.74 -6.39
CA ILE A 248 8.56 6.65 -5.62
C ILE A 248 9.08 8.09 -5.70
N ILE A 249 10.40 8.31 -5.56
CA ILE A 249 11.00 9.65 -5.69
C ILE A 249 10.75 10.25 -7.08
N ARG A 250 10.90 9.46 -8.14
CA ARG A 250 10.62 9.92 -9.51
C ARG A 250 9.15 10.24 -9.71
N ALA A 251 8.24 9.42 -9.20
CA ALA A 251 6.80 9.70 -9.24
C ALA A 251 6.46 11.01 -8.51
N ALA A 252 7.10 11.29 -7.38
CA ALA A 252 6.95 12.56 -6.69
C ALA A 252 7.44 13.75 -7.53
N ALA A 253 8.57 13.62 -8.21
CA ALA A 253 9.11 14.66 -9.09
C ALA A 253 8.22 14.91 -10.31
N GLU A 254 7.69 13.86 -10.92
CA GLU A 254 6.76 13.98 -12.05
C GLU A 254 5.46 14.66 -11.64
N ALA A 255 4.93 14.32 -10.46
CA ALA A 255 3.70 14.87 -9.90
C ALA A 255 3.77 16.40 -9.70
N GLU A 256 4.95 16.95 -9.42
CA GLU A 256 5.15 18.40 -9.26
C GLU A 256 5.63 19.09 -10.56
N GLY A 257 5.72 18.37 -11.68
CA GLY A 257 6.28 18.91 -12.91
C GLY A 257 7.79 19.18 -12.83
N LEU A 258 8.45 18.70 -11.78
CA LEU A 258 9.89 18.73 -11.61
C LEU A 258 10.50 17.75 -12.63
N ARG A 259 10.75 18.20 -13.84
CA ARG A 259 11.49 17.40 -14.81
C ARG A 259 12.89 17.20 -14.26
N SER A 260 13.30 15.94 -14.10
CA SER A 260 14.71 15.63 -13.89
C SER A 260 15.52 16.37 -14.96
N ALA A 261 16.32 17.36 -14.55
CA ALA A 261 17.38 17.88 -15.38
C ALA A 261 18.28 16.69 -15.72
N GLY A 262 18.24 16.30 -17.01
CA GLY A 262 19.01 15.19 -17.57
C GLY A 262 20.52 15.45 -17.60
#